data_fbd0ea745b8d828f8c027afb1e5374c8
#
_entry.id   fbd0ea745b8d828f8c027afb1e5374c8
#
_cell.length_a   1.000
_cell.length_b   1.000
_cell.length_c   1.000
_cell.angle_alpha   90.00
_cell.angle_beta   90.00
_cell.angle_gamma   90.00
#
_symmetry.space_group_name_H-M   'P 1'
#
loop_
_entity.id
_entity.type
_entity.pdbx_description
1 polymer ?
#
loop_
_entity_poly.entity_id
_entity_poly.type
_entity_poly.pdbx_seq_one_letter_code
_entity_poly.pdbx_strand_id
1 'polypeptide(L)'
;MMTCLCYLNTLIKGFLRTTKESLYKGIEVAQAGHHVGDIGQVIQDYCQAQGYGIVRELTGHGIGREMHEEPSVPNYGKRGSGVLLKAGMCIAIEPMVTMGKREIGLLPDRWSIVTRDRRPAAHFEHTIAIRAGKADILSSFEEVEHLEGQNF
;
A
#
# COMPACT_ATOMS: atom_id res chain seq x y z
N MET A 1 30.19 15.18 -9.11
CA MET A 1 28.74 15.49 -9.22
C MET A 1 27.87 14.32 -9.66
N MET A 2 28.37 13.30 -10.35
CA MET A 2 27.63 12.09 -10.75
C MET A 2 27.25 11.14 -9.60
N THR A 3 28.04 11.08 -8.53
CA THR A 3 27.82 10.18 -7.39
C THR A 3 26.53 10.46 -6.59
N CYS A 4 26.10 11.72 -6.49
CA CYS A 4 24.93 12.10 -5.71
C CYS A 4 23.60 11.68 -6.40
N LEU A 5 23.54 11.79 -7.73
CA LEU A 5 22.34 11.41 -8.52
C LEU A 5 22.14 9.89 -8.53
N CYS A 6 23.22 9.11 -8.67
CA CYS A 6 23.15 7.65 -8.61
C CYS A 6 22.69 7.15 -7.23
N TYR A 7 23.17 7.77 -6.15
CA TYR A 7 22.78 7.40 -4.79
C TYR A 7 21.31 7.70 -4.51
N LEU A 8 20.83 8.89 -4.92
CA LEU A 8 19.41 9.26 -4.78
C LEU A 8 18.50 8.31 -5.57
N ASN A 9 18.91 7.95 -6.78
CA ASN A 9 18.16 7.00 -7.62
C ASN A 9 18.06 5.62 -6.97
N THR A 10 19.14 5.13 -6.37
CA THR A 10 19.16 3.85 -5.64
C THR A 10 18.25 3.86 -4.41
N LEU A 11 18.24 4.97 -3.65
CA LEU A 11 17.35 5.12 -2.49
C LEU A 11 15.88 5.14 -2.91
N ILE A 12 15.52 5.89 -3.94
CA ILE A 12 14.15 5.95 -4.44
C ILE A 12 13.70 4.59 -4.97
N LYS A 13 14.53 3.90 -5.75
CA LYS A 13 14.23 2.54 -6.23
C LYS A 13 14.02 1.55 -5.07
N GLY A 14 14.86 1.60 -4.05
CA GLY A 14 14.71 0.79 -2.84
C GLY A 14 13.39 1.08 -2.11
N PHE A 15 13.04 2.35 -1.99
CA PHE A 15 11.79 2.80 -1.37
C PHE A 15 10.54 2.32 -2.15
N LEU A 16 10.52 2.50 -3.48
CA LEU A 16 9.43 2.04 -4.33
C LEU A 16 9.28 0.51 -4.26
N ARG A 17 10.40 -0.22 -4.32
CA ARG A 17 10.41 -1.67 -4.17
C ARG A 17 9.82 -2.10 -2.83
N THR A 18 10.23 -1.51 -1.71
CA THR A 18 9.70 -1.83 -0.38
C THR A 18 8.19 -1.56 -0.31
N THR A 19 7.72 -0.45 -0.88
CA THR A 19 6.28 -0.13 -0.91
C THR A 19 5.51 -1.19 -1.71
N LYS A 20 5.98 -1.56 -2.89
CA LYS A 20 5.38 -2.62 -3.72
C LYS A 20 5.40 -3.98 -3.03
N GLU A 21 6.51 -4.37 -2.44
CA GLU A 21 6.64 -5.63 -1.69
C GLU A 21 5.70 -5.66 -0.47
N SER A 22 5.49 -4.53 0.22
CA SER A 22 4.55 -4.46 1.33
C SER A 22 3.11 -4.75 0.91
N LEU A 23 2.71 -4.32 -0.29
CA LEU A 23 1.40 -4.66 -0.88
C LEU A 23 1.25 -6.17 -1.04
N TYR A 24 2.22 -6.84 -1.65
CA TYR A 24 2.16 -8.29 -1.84
C TYR A 24 2.16 -9.06 -0.52
N LYS A 25 2.91 -8.59 0.49
CA LYS A 25 2.86 -9.17 1.85
C LYS A 25 1.48 -9.01 2.49
N GLY A 26 0.81 -7.89 2.29
CA GLY A 26 -0.58 -7.69 2.71
C GLY A 26 -1.54 -8.64 1.99
N ILE A 27 -1.35 -8.84 0.69
CA ILE A 27 -2.16 -9.78 -0.11
C ILE A 27 -1.96 -11.23 0.33
N GLU A 28 -0.75 -11.65 0.70
CA GLU A 28 -0.45 -13.02 1.17
C GLU A 28 -1.27 -13.41 2.40
N VAL A 29 -1.61 -12.46 3.28
CA VAL A 29 -2.42 -12.71 4.49
C VAL A 29 -3.91 -12.41 4.29
N ALA A 30 -4.30 -11.87 3.14
CA ALA A 30 -5.68 -11.52 2.82
C ALA A 30 -6.50 -12.74 2.38
N GLN A 31 -6.92 -13.55 3.34
CA GLN A 31 -7.73 -14.75 3.09
C GLN A 31 -8.92 -14.83 4.06
N ALA A 32 -9.94 -15.61 3.69
CA ALA A 32 -11.10 -15.79 4.54
C ALA A 32 -10.71 -16.34 5.92
N GLY A 33 -11.30 -15.76 6.97
CA GLY A 33 -10.98 -16.08 8.37
C GLY A 33 -9.92 -15.19 9.00
N HIS A 34 -9.18 -14.40 8.22
CA HIS A 34 -8.30 -13.34 8.70
C HIS A 34 -9.07 -12.02 8.86
N HIS A 35 -8.45 -11.00 9.42
CA HIS A 35 -9.04 -9.68 9.63
C HIS A 35 -8.29 -8.61 8.81
N VAL A 36 -8.95 -7.51 8.52
CA VAL A 36 -8.29 -6.37 7.85
C VAL A 36 -7.08 -5.86 8.64
N GLY A 37 -7.09 -5.98 9.96
CA GLY A 37 -5.95 -5.63 10.82
C GLY A 37 -4.72 -6.53 10.64
N ASP A 38 -4.90 -7.77 10.16
CA ASP A 38 -3.76 -8.66 9.83
C ASP A 38 -3.02 -8.12 8.62
N ILE A 39 -3.76 -7.64 7.60
CA ILE A 39 -3.21 -6.99 6.40
C ILE A 39 -2.42 -5.74 6.81
N GLY A 40 -3.07 -4.85 7.55
CA GLY A 40 -2.47 -3.58 7.98
C GLY A 40 -1.22 -3.77 8.85
N GLN A 41 -1.22 -4.76 9.75
CA GLN A 41 -0.05 -5.05 10.58
C GLN A 41 1.15 -5.49 9.73
N VAL A 42 0.95 -6.43 8.80
CA VAL A 42 2.05 -6.95 7.98
C VAL A 42 2.65 -5.84 7.11
N ILE A 43 1.82 -4.99 6.51
CA ILE A 43 2.27 -3.82 5.73
C ILE A 43 3.08 -2.87 6.61
N GLN A 44 2.52 -2.50 7.77
CA GLN A 44 3.16 -1.59 8.71
C GLN A 44 4.51 -2.12 9.18
N ASP A 45 4.57 -3.35 9.67
CA ASP A 45 5.78 -3.95 10.23
C ASP A 45 6.89 -4.02 9.17
N TYR A 46 6.54 -4.40 7.93
CA TYR A 46 7.49 -4.49 6.84
C TYR A 46 8.09 -3.13 6.47
N CYS A 47 7.26 -2.11 6.29
CA CYS A 47 7.72 -0.77 5.93
C CYS A 47 8.50 -0.09 7.07
N GLN A 48 8.03 -0.22 8.31
CA GLN A 48 8.69 0.38 9.48
C GLN A 48 10.04 -0.27 9.77
N ALA A 49 10.21 -1.58 9.52
CA ALA A 49 11.53 -2.24 9.63
C ALA A 49 12.57 -1.66 8.67
N GLN A 50 12.14 -1.03 7.56
CA GLN A 50 13.01 -0.31 6.62
C GLN A 50 13.14 1.20 6.93
N GLY A 51 12.54 1.66 8.04
CA GLY A 51 12.58 3.06 8.47
C GLY A 51 11.59 3.99 7.77
N TYR A 52 10.56 3.44 7.09
CA TYR A 52 9.54 4.21 6.37
C TYR A 52 8.29 4.46 7.21
N GLY A 53 7.61 5.58 6.95
CA GLY A 53 6.35 5.94 7.58
C GLY A 53 5.15 5.35 6.84
N ILE A 54 4.05 5.09 7.57
CA ILE A 54 2.77 4.65 7.01
C ILE A 54 1.73 5.75 7.21
N VAL A 55 1.10 6.18 6.12
CA VAL A 55 -0.03 7.11 6.14
C VAL A 55 -1.20 6.45 6.86
N ARG A 56 -1.86 7.19 7.76
CA ARG A 56 -2.98 6.69 8.57
C ARG A 56 -4.32 7.32 8.24
N GLU A 57 -4.29 8.44 7.56
CA GLU A 57 -5.46 9.25 7.21
C GLU A 57 -6.18 8.71 5.97
N LEU A 58 -5.51 7.85 5.21
CA LEU A 58 -6.03 7.22 4.00
C LEU A 58 -5.91 5.71 4.13
N THR A 59 -6.88 5.00 3.56
CA THR A 59 -7.00 3.54 3.70
C THR A 59 -7.49 2.91 2.41
N GLY A 60 -7.19 1.66 2.20
CA GLY A 60 -7.88 0.83 1.24
C GLY A 60 -9.34 0.62 1.65
N HIS A 61 -10.12 -0.02 0.81
CA HIS A 61 -11.58 -0.08 0.93
C HIS A 61 -12.17 -1.36 0.33
N GLY A 62 -13.40 -1.66 0.70
CA GLY A 62 -14.24 -2.62 0.00
C GLY A 62 -14.61 -2.11 -1.39
N ILE A 63 -14.90 -3.05 -2.29
CA ILE A 63 -15.35 -2.78 -3.65
C ILE A 63 -16.58 -3.64 -3.93
N GLY A 64 -17.66 -3.03 -4.41
CA GLY A 64 -18.89 -3.71 -4.74
C GLY A 64 -19.64 -3.01 -5.89
N ARG A 65 -20.83 -2.50 -5.62
CA ARG A 65 -21.56 -1.69 -6.58
C ARG A 65 -20.92 -0.31 -6.75
N GLU A 66 -20.40 0.21 -5.63
CA GLU A 66 -19.64 1.45 -5.61
C GLU A 66 -18.14 1.14 -5.60
N MET A 67 -17.34 2.10 -6.07
CA MET A 67 -15.89 1.98 -6.05
C MET A 67 -15.36 1.90 -4.61
N HIS A 68 -15.94 2.66 -3.70
CA HIS A 68 -15.54 2.72 -2.30
C HIS A 68 -16.68 2.26 -1.40
N GLU A 69 -16.53 1.08 -0.81
CA GLU A 69 -17.48 0.51 0.15
C GLU A 69 -16.75 0.03 1.42
N GLU A 70 -17.49 -0.30 2.44
CA GLU A 70 -16.95 -1.04 3.59
C GLU A 70 -16.48 -2.46 3.17
N PRO A 71 -15.47 -3.01 3.82
CA PRO A 71 -14.77 -2.44 4.97
C PRO A 71 -13.64 -1.48 4.59
N SER A 72 -13.32 -0.53 5.47
CA SER A 72 -12.03 0.16 5.42
C SER A 72 -10.88 -0.84 5.62
N VAL A 73 -9.81 -0.70 4.83
CA VAL A 73 -8.62 -1.57 4.84
C VAL A 73 -7.37 -0.75 5.14
N PRO A 74 -7.12 -0.42 6.42
CA PRO A 74 -5.96 0.39 6.80
C PRO A 74 -4.62 -0.30 6.51
N ASN A 75 -3.60 0.50 6.18
CA ASN A 75 -2.23 0.04 5.98
C ASN A 75 -1.44 -0.10 7.30
N TYR A 76 -2.13 -0.10 8.40
CA TYR A 76 -1.63 -0.29 9.76
C TYR A 76 -2.68 -1.05 10.58
N GLY A 77 -2.27 -1.70 11.64
CA GLY A 77 -3.24 -2.44 12.43
C GLY A 77 -2.62 -3.30 13.52
N LYS A 78 -3.48 -4.17 14.04
CA LYS A 78 -3.12 -5.19 15.02
C LYS A 78 -3.75 -6.50 14.57
N ARG A 79 -2.99 -7.57 14.70
CA ARG A 79 -3.44 -8.92 14.38
C ARG A 79 -4.79 -9.25 15.02
N GLY A 80 -5.70 -9.81 14.22
CA GLY A 80 -7.03 -10.21 14.65
C GLY A 80 -7.99 -9.05 14.92
N SER A 81 -7.66 -7.82 14.51
CA SER A 81 -8.53 -6.65 14.69
C SER A 81 -9.24 -6.24 13.40
N GLY A 82 -10.34 -5.51 13.56
CA GLY A 82 -11.15 -5.00 12.45
C GLY A 82 -12.08 -6.04 11.87
N VAL A 83 -12.55 -5.81 10.66
CA VAL A 83 -13.55 -6.64 10.00
C VAL A 83 -12.97 -7.99 9.61
N LEU A 84 -13.73 -9.06 9.86
CA LEU A 84 -13.41 -10.42 9.44
C LEU A 84 -13.58 -10.55 7.92
N LEU A 85 -12.54 -10.99 7.24
CA LEU A 85 -12.55 -11.25 5.81
C LEU A 85 -13.36 -12.53 5.50
N LYS A 86 -14.26 -12.43 4.54
CA LYS A 86 -15.08 -13.54 4.08
C LYS A 86 -14.79 -13.82 2.60
N ALA A 87 -14.83 -15.09 2.21
CA ALA A 87 -14.72 -15.46 0.80
C ALA A 87 -15.78 -14.75 -0.03
N GLY A 88 -15.41 -14.23 -1.19
CA GLY A 88 -16.28 -13.45 -2.08
C GLY A 88 -16.21 -11.94 -1.86
N MET A 89 -15.61 -11.44 -0.76
CA MET A 89 -15.33 -10.02 -0.64
C MET A 89 -14.32 -9.57 -1.69
N CYS A 90 -14.55 -8.38 -2.25
CA CYS A 90 -13.60 -7.68 -3.10
C CYS A 90 -13.11 -6.44 -2.37
N ILE A 91 -11.80 -6.26 -2.28
CA ILE A 91 -11.19 -5.14 -1.55
C ILE A 91 -10.01 -4.56 -2.33
N ALA A 92 -9.73 -3.27 -2.14
CA ALA A 92 -8.49 -2.62 -2.50
C ALA A 92 -7.51 -2.69 -1.33
N ILE A 93 -6.28 -3.14 -1.59
CA ILE A 93 -5.14 -3.00 -0.68
C ILE A 93 -4.19 -2.01 -1.33
N GLU A 94 -3.91 -0.91 -0.64
CA GLU A 94 -3.24 0.25 -1.23
C GLU A 94 -2.26 0.91 -0.24
N PRO A 95 -1.10 0.30 0.03
CA PRO A 95 -0.09 0.89 0.90
C PRO A 95 0.32 2.28 0.43
N MET A 96 0.13 3.26 1.30
CA MET A 96 0.62 4.63 1.17
C MET A 96 1.75 4.83 2.16
N VAL A 97 2.97 4.89 1.63
CA VAL A 97 4.22 4.87 2.40
C VAL A 97 4.97 6.17 2.20
N THR A 98 5.60 6.68 3.25
CA THR A 98 6.41 7.91 3.20
C THR A 98 7.88 7.58 3.49
N MET A 99 8.80 8.21 2.75
CA MET A 99 10.24 8.06 2.96
C MET A 99 10.72 8.75 4.24
N GLY A 100 9.85 9.55 4.86
CA GLY A 100 10.11 10.29 6.09
C GLY A 100 9.05 10.08 7.14
N LYS A 101 8.59 11.21 7.70
CA LYS A 101 7.51 11.21 8.68
C LYS A 101 6.17 10.87 8.01
N ARG A 102 5.29 10.19 8.74
CA ARG A 102 4.00 9.70 8.23
C ARG A 102 2.93 10.78 8.01
N GLU A 103 3.13 11.96 8.58
CA GLU A 103 2.13 13.02 8.57
C GLU A 103 1.98 13.61 7.17
N ILE A 104 0.74 13.71 6.74
CA ILE A 104 0.33 14.32 5.47
C ILE A 104 -0.42 15.63 5.69
N GLY A 105 -0.59 16.40 4.64
CA GLY A 105 -1.37 17.62 4.62
C GLY A 105 -2.09 17.80 3.30
N LEU A 106 -3.27 18.42 3.34
CA LEU A 106 -4.05 18.79 2.18
C LEU A 106 -3.63 20.18 1.72
N LEU A 107 -3.40 20.37 0.42
CA LEU A 107 -3.09 21.66 -0.16
C LEU A 107 -4.35 22.56 -0.28
N PRO A 108 -4.19 23.87 -0.56
CA PRO A 108 -5.31 24.81 -0.70
C PRO A 108 -6.29 24.45 -1.83
N ASP A 109 -5.88 23.66 -2.82
CA ASP A 109 -6.73 23.16 -3.89
C ASP A 109 -7.76 22.11 -3.41
N ARG A 110 -7.67 21.68 -2.14
CA ARG A 110 -8.53 20.69 -1.48
C ARG A 110 -8.52 19.31 -2.14
N TRP A 111 -7.52 19.03 -2.95
CA TRP A 111 -7.35 17.77 -3.67
C TRP A 111 -5.97 17.17 -3.45
N SER A 112 -4.91 17.95 -3.63
CA SER A 112 -3.55 17.46 -3.55
C SER A 112 -3.13 17.17 -2.11
N ILE A 113 -2.71 15.93 -1.86
CA ILE A 113 -2.19 15.49 -0.57
C ILE A 113 -0.67 15.37 -0.67
N VAL A 114 0.04 15.94 0.29
CA VAL A 114 1.49 15.96 0.33
C VAL A 114 2.02 15.56 1.70
N THR A 115 3.23 15.02 1.77
CA THR A 115 3.93 14.80 3.02
C THR A 115 4.28 16.13 3.68
N ARG A 116 4.08 16.26 4.99
CA ARG A 116 4.40 17.52 5.71
C ARG A 116 5.88 17.83 5.72
N ASP A 117 6.73 16.82 5.69
CA ASP A 117 8.18 16.97 5.64
C ASP A 117 8.74 17.11 4.22
N ARG A 118 7.88 17.10 3.20
CA ARG A 118 8.20 17.22 1.76
C ARG A 118 9.12 16.12 1.23
N ARG A 119 9.22 14.98 1.93
CA ARG A 119 9.92 13.81 1.43
C ARG A 119 9.03 12.99 0.51
N PRO A 120 9.61 12.15 -0.37
CA PRO A 120 8.83 11.32 -1.27
C PRO A 120 7.81 10.44 -0.54
N ALA A 121 6.67 10.22 -1.18
CA ALA A 121 5.70 9.19 -0.85
C ALA A 121 5.51 8.26 -2.03
N ALA A 122 5.12 7.02 -1.76
CA ALA A 122 4.81 6.02 -2.77
C ALA A 122 3.48 5.36 -2.45
N HIS A 123 2.75 4.99 -3.49
CA HIS A 123 1.47 4.31 -3.42
C HIS A 123 1.44 3.22 -4.49
N PHE A 124 1.09 2.02 -4.10
CA PHE A 124 0.80 0.89 -4.98
C PHE A 124 -0.52 0.26 -4.54
N GLU A 125 -1.31 -0.20 -5.51
CA GLU A 125 -2.65 -0.72 -5.24
C GLU A 125 -2.92 -1.97 -6.05
N HIS A 126 -3.57 -2.94 -5.41
CA HIS A 126 -4.24 -4.05 -6.09
C HIS A 126 -5.66 -4.22 -5.61
N THR A 127 -6.56 -4.43 -6.56
CA THR A 127 -7.88 -5.01 -6.29
C THR A 127 -7.74 -6.52 -6.18
N ILE A 128 -8.27 -7.10 -5.11
CA ILE A 128 -8.23 -8.55 -4.86
C ILE A 128 -9.60 -9.11 -4.51
N ALA A 129 -9.81 -10.39 -4.84
CA ALA A 129 -10.95 -11.15 -4.34
C ALA A 129 -10.51 -12.11 -3.23
N ILE A 130 -11.16 -12.03 -2.07
CA ILE A 130 -10.89 -12.90 -0.93
C ILE A 130 -11.37 -14.32 -1.22
N ARG A 131 -10.51 -15.30 -0.95
CA ARG A 131 -10.79 -16.74 -1.08
C ARG A 131 -10.58 -17.47 0.25
N ALA A 132 -10.98 -18.73 0.32
CA ALA A 132 -10.69 -19.60 1.46
C ALA A 132 -9.17 -19.83 1.68
N GLY A 133 -8.38 -19.69 0.61
CA GLY A 133 -6.91 -19.71 0.62
C GLY A 133 -6.36 -18.40 0.06
N LYS A 134 -5.37 -18.49 -0.79
CA LYS A 134 -4.74 -17.33 -1.43
C LYS A 134 -5.78 -16.48 -2.18
N ALA A 135 -5.74 -15.17 -1.98
CA ALA A 135 -6.59 -14.23 -2.70
C ALA A 135 -6.27 -14.19 -4.20
N ASP A 136 -7.28 -13.92 -5.03
CA ASP A 136 -7.10 -13.65 -6.45
C ASP A 136 -6.78 -12.16 -6.64
N ILE A 137 -5.70 -11.85 -7.34
CA ILE A 137 -5.38 -10.47 -7.76
C ILE A 137 -6.13 -10.19 -9.06
N LEU A 138 -6.93 -9.12 -9.08
CA LEU A 138 -7.82 -8.77 -10.20
C LEU A 138 -7.27 -7.60 -11.05
N SER A 139 -6.22 -6.94 -10.65
CA SER A 139 -5.53 -5.87 -11.37
C SER A 139 -4.09 -6.27 -11.72
N SER A 140 -3.44 -5.59 -12.67
CA SER A 140 -2.10 -5.93 -13.13
C SER A 140 -1.19 -4.72 -13.15
N PHE A 141 0.10 -4.92 -12.89
CA PHE A 141 1.18 -3.94 -13.12
C PHE A 141 1.98 -4.21 -14.39
N GLU A 142 1.60 -5.18 -15.23
CA GLU A 142 2.40 -5.61 -16.39
C GLU A 142 2.80 -4.46 -17.32
N GLU A 143 1.89 -3.54 -17.62
CA GLU A 143 2.19 -2.39 -18.46
C GLU A 143 3.18 -1.43 -17.81
N VAL A 144 3.04 -1.19 -16.50
CA VAL A 144 3.95 -0.32 -15.73
C VAL A 144 5.33 -0.96 -15.64
N GLU A 145 5.41 -2.25 -15.32
CA GLU A 145 6.66 -3.01 -15.23
C GLU A 145 7.39 -3.09 -16.56
N HIS A 146 6.65 -3.21 -17.66
CA HIS A 146 7.23 -3.18 -18.99
C HIS A 146 7.89 -1.82 -19.31
N LEU A 147 7.26 -0.72 -18.93
CA LEU A 147 7.82 0.63 -19.10
C LEU A 147 9.02 0.87 -18.18
N GLU A 148 8.98 0.39 -16.94
CA GLU A 148 10.11 0.45 -16.00
C GLU A 148 11.32 -0.32 -16.52
N GLY A 149 11.13 -1.50 -17.11
CA GLY A 149 12.19 -2.33 -17.68
C GLY A 149 12.89 -1.71 -18.89
N GLN A 150 12.25 -0.74 -19.57
CA GLN A 150 12.82 -0.03 -20.71
C GLN A 150 13.59 1.23 -20.33
N ASN A 151 13.36 1.82 -19.16
CA ASN A 151 13.87 3.15 -18.77
C ASN A 151 14.80 3.16 -17.54
N PHE A 152 15.13 2.00 -16.95
CA PHE A 152 15.93 1.96 -15.72
C PHE A 152 17.02 0.89 -15.76
#